data_3c2339243a2dafcc8a072df5774e2cff
#
_entry.id   3c2339243a2dafcc8a072df5774e2cff
#
_cell.length_a   1.000
_cell.length_b   1.000
_cell.length_c   1.000
_cell.angle_alpha   90.00
_cell.angle_beta   90.00
_cell.angle_gamma   90.00
#
_symmetry.space_group_name_H-M   'P 1'
#
loop_
_entity.id
_entity.type
_entity.pdbx_description
1 polymer ?
#
loop_
_entity_poly.entity_id
_entity_poly.type
_entity_poly.pdbx_seq_one_letter_code
_entity_poly.pdbx_strand_id
1 'polypeptide(L)'
;SGSDNSDSDTLDNLAEQAAGTDPTLTDTDTDGLDDNVETNTGVYNSPIDTGSNPLNPDSDGDGLNDGTEVDSANGFVTNPNLADTDNDGFFDQNEITRGHDPTLSTDFPAGLLPLVLNEIVTDNVTGIDNGNEKRADWIEIFNPNAQAINLDDFYLTDDPSNLTKWSFPSIEIGGNGYLIVFASGDGVQDPAGHPHANFRLGSSGEFLALVSPNGNTIDDVFSPLYPEQFTDISYGRINSGGFAYFANPSPGSANSSGAPGVVKDTRFTADRGFYDNPFQLEILSDTPNAQIRYTLNGSLPTPTSGTIYSGPISISTTTNIRAIASLPGTDWLPTNVDTHTYLFVDHVAQQPANPAGWATDWGYDSQVDSNDGGRNGIVTADYEMDPRVVNDTLGLRDADHSMRNALLDIPSVSVSMEQLEI
;
A
#
# COMPACT_ATOMS: atom_id res chain seq x y z
N SER A 1 -20.53 10.46 -25.66
CA SER A 1 -21.58 9.63 -25.06
C SER A 1 -20.99 8.25 -24.79
N GLY A 2 -21.66 7.41 -23.97
CA GLY A 2 -21.11 6.09 -23.62
C GLY A 2 -20.97 5.11 -24.78
N SER A 3 -21.45 5.43 -25.97
CA SER A 3 -21.28 4.65 -27.21
C SER A 3 -20.29 5.31 -28.18
N ASP A 4 -19.59 6.35 -27.78
CA ASP A 4 -18.49 6.92 -28.55
C ASP A 4 -17.26 6.05 -28.36
N ASN A 5 -16.42 5.95 -29.37
CA ASN A 5 -15.11 5.29 -29.34
C ASN A 5 -14.10 6.37 -29.74
N SER A 6 -13.25 6.82 -28.84
CA SER A 6 -12.44 8.02 -29.01
C SER A 6 -11.08 7.74 -29.68
N ASP A 7 -10.55 6.54 -29.51
CA ASP A 7 -9.23 6.11 -29.97
C ASP A 7 -9.28 5.13 -31.15
N SER A 8 -10.47 4.59 -31.44
CA SER A 8 -10.72 3.69 -32.58
C SER A 8 -10.22 2.25 -32.40
N ASP A 9 -10.05 1.79 -31.18
CA ASP A 9 -9.81 0.37 -30.91
C ASP A 9 -11.10 -0.46 -31.08
N THR A 10 -11.87 -0.99 -30.55
CA THR A 10 -13.19 -1.60 -30.77
C THR A 10 -14.06 -1.53 -29.51
N LEU A 11 -13.49 -1.06 -28.38
CA LEU A 11 -14.25 -0.79 -27.18
C LEU A 11 -14.94 0.57 -27.32
N ASP A 12 -16.11 0.72 -26.71
CA ASP A 12 -16.70 2.04 -26.54
C ASP A 12 -16.28 2.64 -25.19
N ASN A 13 -16.27 3.96 -25.08
CA ASN A 13 -15.84 4.68 -23.88
C ASN A 13 -16.51 4.20 -22.58
N LEU A 14 -17.67 3.54 -22.66
CA LEU A 14 -18.34 2.97 -21.49
C LEU A 14 -17.74 1.62 -21.08
N ALA A 15 -17.37 0.80 -22.06
CA ALA A 15 -16.69 -0.46 -21.82
C ALA A 15 -15.30 -0.21 -21.23
N GLU A 16 -14.57 0.76 -21.78
CA GLU A 16 -13.26 1.17 -21.28
C GLU A 16 -13.35 1.73 -19.85
N GLN A 17 -14.31 2.61 -19.58
CA GLN A 17 -14.55 3.07 -18.21
C GLN A 17 -14.85 1.91 -17.25
N ALA A 18 -15.49 0.85 -17.73
CA ALA A 18 -15.77 -0.33 -16.90
C ALA A 18 -14.53 -1.21 -16.71
N ALA A 19 -13.65 -1.27 -17.70
CA ALA A 19 -12.36 -1.97 -17.63
C ALA A 19 -11.30 -1.16 -16.85
N GLY A 20 -11.47 0.16 -16.78
CA GLY A 20 -10.51 1.08 -16.16
C GLY A 20 -9.47 1.64 -17.13
N THR A 21 -9.59 1.34 -18.41
CA THR A 21 -8.67 1.81 -19.46
C THR A 21 -8.93 3.26 -19.86
N ASP A 22 -7.98 3.88 -20.56
CA ASP A 22 -8.08 5.29 -20.97
C ASP A 22 -8.76 5.40 -22.36
N PRO A 23 -9.99 5.92 -22.45
CA PRO A 23 -10.76 6.00 -23.71
C PRO A 23 -10.16 6.95 -24.77
N THR A 24 -8.94 7.36 -24.64
CA THR A 24 -8.19 8.14 -25.63
C THR A 24 -6.93 7.43 -26.13
N LEU A 25 -6.64 6.24 -25.59
CA LEU A 25 -5.49 5.42 -25.92
C LEU A 25 -5.97 4.02 -26.32
N THR A 26 -5.62 3.57 -27.50
CA THR A 26 -5.93 2.21 -27.99
C THR A 26 -5.23 1.11 -27.20
N ASP A 27 -4.17 1.46 -26.49
CA ASP A 27 -3.28 0.63 -25.68
C ASP A 27 -2.94 1.45 -24.43
N THR A 28 -3.61 1.14 -23.32
CA THR A 28 -3.56 1.96 -22.09
C THR A 28 -2.24 1.79 -21.35
N ASP A 29 -1.66 0.60 -21.30
CA ASP A 29 -0.41 0.33 -20.56
C ASP A 29 0.85 0.32 -21.44
N THR A 30 0.66 0.51 -22.75
CA THR A 30 1.72 0.69 -23.76
C THR A 30 2.63 -0.53 -23.95
N ASP A 31 2.08 -1.72 -23.87
CA ASP A 31 2.81 -2.97 -24.05
C ASP A 31 2.84 -3.46 -25.52
N GLY A 32 1.99 -2.88 -26.37
CA GLY A 32 1.84 -3.19 -27.80
C GLY A 32 0.59 -3.98 -28.14
N LEU A 33 -0.25 -4.32 -27.16
CA LEU A 33 -1.60 -4.85 -27.36
C LEU A 33 -2.64 -3.73 -27.24
N ASP A 34 -3.67 -3.78 -28.06
CA ASP A 34 -4.81 -2.88 -27.91
C ASP A 34 -5.72 -3.37 -26.76
N ASP A 35 -6.31 -2.46 -25.95
CA ASP A 35 -7.15 -2.77 -24.79
C ASP A 35 -8.27 -3.78 -25.09
N ASN A 36 -8.79 -3.77 -26.32
CA ASN A 36 -9.86 -4.67 -26.75
C ASN A 36 -9.45 -6.13 -26.91
N VAL A 37 -8.17 -6.46 -27.00
CA VAL A 37 -7.67 -7.84 -27.08
C VAL A 37 -7.28 -8.38 -25.70
N GLU A 38 -7.15 -7.51 -24.73
CA GLU A 38 -6.78 -7.81 -23.34
C GLU A 38 -8.01 -7.95 -22.45
N THR A 39 -8.50 -9.18 -22.37
CA THR A 39 -9.82 -9.44 -21.77
C THR A 39 -9.80 -9.60 -20.24
N ASN A 40 -8.63 -9.49 -19.62
CA ASN A 40 -8.40 -9.62 -18.17
C ASN A 40 -9.03 -10.89 -17.56
N THR A 41 -9.01 -11.98 -18.30
CA THR A 41 -9.57 -13.27 -17.89
C THR A 41 -8.54 -14.22 -17.28
N GLY A 42 -7.24 -13.91 -17.41
CA GLY A 42 -6.14 -14.78 -17.03
C GLY A 42 -6.02 -16.02 -17.92
N VAL A 43 -6.67 -16.05 -19.09
CA VAL A 43 -6.66 -17.21 -19.99
C VAL A 43 -6.33 -16.77 -21.40
N TYR A 44 -5.16 -17.17 -21.89
CA TYR A 44 -4.74 -16.95 -23.26
C TYR A 44 -5.50 -17.88 -24.23
N ASN A 45 -6.31 -17.31 -25.11
CA ASN A 45 -7.04 -18.05 -26.14
C ASN A 45 -6.44 -17.84 -27.53
N SER A 46 -5.96 -16.65 -27.84
CA SER A 46 -5.38 -16.27 -29.12
C SER A 46 -4.79 -14.85 -29.07
N PRO A 47 -4.03 -14.41 -30.09
CA PRO A 47 -3.53 -13.03 -30.15
C PRO A 47 -4.59 -11.91 -30.19
N ILE A 48 -5.86 -12.24 -30.33
CA ILE A 48 -6.99 -11.30 -30.30
C ILE A 48 -7.90 -11.50 -29.08
N ASP A 49 -7.50 -12.34 -28.16
CA ASP A 49 -8.11 -12.63 -26.87
C ASP A 49 -7.01 -13.20 -25.96
N THR A 50 -6.18 -12.29 -25.47
CA THR A 50 -4.95 -12.65 -24.76
C THR A 50 -5.22 -13.02 -23.30
N GLY A 51 -6.32 -12.55 -22.76
CA GLY A 51 -6.66 -12.75 -21.34
C GLY A 51 -5.79 -11.93 -20.39
N SER A 52 -4.82 -11.20 -20.89
CA SER A 52 -3.94 -10.31 -20.13
C SER A 52 -4.69 -9.11 -19.54
N ASN A 53 -4.02 -8.35 -18.70
CA ASN A 53 -4.60 -7.22 -18.00
C ASN A 53 -4.24 -5.89 -18.70
N PRO A 54 -5.18 -5.18 -19.32
CA PRO A 54 -4.93 -3.97 -20.11
C PRO A 54 -4.40 -2.77 -19.29
N LEU A 55 -4.09 -2.96 -18.02
CA LEU A 55 -3.52 -1.95 -17.13
C LEU A 55 -2.15 -2.37 -16.59
N ASN A 56 -1.62 -3.50 -17.04
CA ASN A 56 -0.35 -4.02 -16.58
C ASN A 56 0.42 -4.63 -17.75
N PRO A 57 1.46 -3.98 -18.26
CA PRO A 57 2.15 -4.39 -19.49
C PRO A 57 2.90 -5.73 -19.40
N ASP A 58 2.90 -6.38 -18.25
CA ASP A 58 3.54 -7.67 -17.97
C ASP A 58 2.64 -8.39 -16.95
N SER A 59 1.63 -9.08 -17.45
CA SER A 59 0.53 -9.62 -16.64
C SER A 59 0.97 -10.71 -15.65
N ASP A 60 1.94 -11.56 -16.03
CA ASP A 60 2.41 -12.66 -15.19
C ASP A 60 3.75 -12.35 -14.48
N GLY A 61 4.40 -11.26 -14.89
CA GLY A 61 5.57 -10.71 -14.21
C GLY A 61 6.85 -11.49 -14.41
N ASP A 62 7.02 -12.12 -15.55
CA ASP A 62 8.25 -12.83 -15.87
C ASP A 62 9.36 -11.92 -16.45
N GLY A 63 8.99 -10.69 -16.82
CA GLY A 63 9.86 -9.68 -17.39
C GLY A 63 9.73 -9.51 -18.92
N LEU A 64 8.82 -10.25 -19.57
CA LEU A 64 8.35 -9.98 -20.91
C LEU A 64 7.06 -9.16 -20.86
N ASN A 65 6.88 -8.24 -21.79
CA ASN A 65 5.59 -7.58 -21.95
C ASN A 65 4.61 -8.49 -22.69
N ASP A 66 3.34 -8.46 -22.36
CA ASP A 66 2.28 -9.28 -22.94
C ASP A 66 2.27 -9.22 -24.47
N GLY A 67 2.44 -8.02 -25.05
CA GLY A 67 2.57 -7.83 -26.49
C GLY A 67 3.78 -8.52 -27.10
N THR A 68 4.92 -8.50 -26.41
CA THR A 68 6.15 -9.18 -26.85
C THR A 68 6.01 -10.70 -26.86
N GLU A 69 5.23 -11.25 -25.94
CA GLU A 69 4.94 -12.68 -25.86
C GLU A 69 4.03 -13.15 -26.99
N VAL A 70 3.02 -12.35 -27.30
CA VAL A 70 2.00 -12.70 -28.31
C VAL A 70 2.48 -12.47 -29.72
N ASP A 71 3.32 -11.47 -30.00
CA ASP A 71 3.79 -11.11 -31.34
C ASP A 71 5.01 -11.91 -31.82
N SER A 72 5.56 -12.77 -30.97
CA SER A 72 6.79 -13.52 -31.21
C SER A 72 8.03 -12.67 -31.50
N ALA A 73 8.11 -11.45 -30.98
CA ALA A 73 9.26 -10.56 -31.16
C ALA A 73 10.58 -11.22 -30.69
N ASN A 74 10.49 -12.08 -29.70
CA ASN A 74 11.60 -12.87 -29.15
C ASN A 74 11.89 -14.19 -29.91
N GLY A 75 11.11 -14.51 -30.95
CA GLY A 75 11.21 -15.75 -31.71
C GLY A 75 10.28 -16.86 -31.25
N PHE A 76 9.59 -16.70 -30.17
CA PHE A 76 8.62 -17.62 -29.57
C PHE A 76 7.30 -16.90 -29.31
N VAL A 77 6.21 -17.65 -29.20
CA VAL A 77 4.92 -17.18 -28.70
C VAL A 77 4.71 -17.85 -27.36
N THR A 78 4.70 -17.06 -26.31
CA THR A 78 4.46 -17.53 -24.94
C THR A 78 3.07 -17.13 -24.44
N ASN A 79 2.73 -17.52 -23.24
CA ASN A 79 1.42 -17.22 -22.66
C ASN A 79 1.51 -16.04 -21.68
N PRO A 80 1.00 -14.85 -22.02
CA PRO A 80 1.15 -13.64 -21.21
C PRO A 80 0.47 -13.70 -19.82
N ASN A 81 -0.08 -14.85 -19.45
CA ASN A 81 -0.65 -15.07 -18.12
C ASN A 81 0.07 -16.18 -17.35
N LEU A 82 1.20 -16.69 -17.87
CA LEU A 82 1.97 -17.77 -17.25
C LEU A 82 3.46 -17.50 -17.39
N ALA A 83 4.10 -17.01 -16.36
CA ALA A 83 5.53 -16.71 -16.31
C ALA A 83 6.47 -17.88 -16.71
N ASP A 84 5.96 -19.08 -16.82
CA ASP A 84 6.59 -20.33 -17.20
C ASP A 84 5.58 -21.08 -18.09
N THR A 85 5.64 -20.83 -19.39
CA THR A 85 4.62 -21.30 -20.35
C THR A 85 4.57 -22.82 -20.43
N ASP A 86 5.69 -23.52 -20.34
CA ASP A 86 5.77 -24.98 -20.48
C ASP A 86 5.89 -25.73 -19.14
N ASN A 87 5.96 -24.97 -18.04
CA ASN A 87 5.94 -25.43 -16.65
C ASN A 87 7.13 -26.34 -16.31
N ASP A 88 8.34 -25.98 -16.74
CA ASP A 88 9.58 -26.70 -16.43
C ASP A 88 10.36 -26.11 -15.25
N GLY A 89 9.94 -24.94 -14.76
CA GLY A 89 10.48 -24.25 -13.59
C GLY A 89 11.39 -23.07 -13.91
N PHE A 90 11.61 -22.77 -15.20
CA PHE A 90 12.25 -21.54 -15.65
C PHE A 90 11.19 -20.59 -16.20
N PHE A 91 11.36 -19.31 -15.97
CA PHE A 91 10.48 -18.29 -16.56
C PHE A 91 10.84 -18.07 -18.03
N ASP A 92 9.86 -17.74 -18.86
CA ASP A 92 10.03 -17.59 -20.30
C ASP A 92 11.14 -16.60 -20.66
N GLN A 93 11.20 -15.44 -20.00
CA GLN A 93 12.30 -14.50 -20.20
C GLN A 93 13.67 -15.09 -19.84
N ASN A 94 13.75 -15.89 -18.79
CA ASN A 94 15.01 -16.54 -18.39
C ASN A 94 15.52 -17.50 -19.43
N GLU A 95 14.64 -18.25 -20.08
CA GLU A 95 14.98 -19.20 -21.13
C GLU A 95 15.39 -18.47 -22.41
N ILE A 96 14.59 -17.50 -22.87
CA ILE A 96 14.89 -16.67 -24.04
C ILE A 96 16.26 -15.98 -23.87
N THR A 97 16.52 -15.36 -22.73
CA THR A 97 17.80 -14.68 -22.45
C THR A 97 18.99 -15.63 -22.49
N ARG A 98 18.79 -16.91 -22.14
CA ARG A 98 19.82 -17.96 -22.15
C ARG A 98 19.85 -18.76 -23.44
N GLY A 99 18.94 -18.48 -24.39
CA GLY A 99 18.89 -19.10 -25.74
C GLY A 99 18.18 -20.44 -25.76
N HIS A 100 17.22 -20.65 -24.86
CA HIS A 100 16.37 -21.83 -24.79
C HIS A 100 14.96 -21.54 -25.32
N ASP A 101 14.17 -22.57 -25.59
CA ASP A 101 12.81 -22.50 -26.12
C ASP A 101 11.79 -22.55 -24.94
N PRO A 102 11.14 -21.42 -24.53
CA PRO A 102 10.24 -21.33 -23.37
C PRO A 102 8.92 -22.10 -23.59
N THR A 103 8.72 -22.75 -24.71
CA THR A 103 7.52 -23.55 -25.02
C THR A 103 7.81 -25.05 -25.00
N LEU A 104 9.02 -25.46 -24.65
CA LEU A 104 9.49 -26.85 -24.74
C LEU A 104 10.18 -27.29 -23.44
N SER A 105 9.45 -27.85 -22.52
CA SER A 105 9.88 -28.27 -21.17
C SER A 105 11.05 -29.28 -21.10
N THR A 106 11.71 -29.55 -22.22
CA THR A 106 12.94 -30.35 -22.32
C THR A 106 14.14 -29.55 -22.82
N ASP A 107 13.94 -28.29 -23.17
CA ASP A 107 14.98 -27.34 -23.61
C ASP A 107 15.14 -26.20 -22.61
N PHE A 108 15.66 -26.48 -21.46
CA PHE A 108 15.86 -25.55 -20.37
C PHE A 108 17.34 -25.35 -20.03
N PRO A 109 17.69 -24.21 -19.40
CA PRO A 109 19.06 -23.96 -18.93
C PRO A 109 19.56 -25.06 -18.00
N ALA A 110 20.67 -25.69 -18.30
CA ALA A 110 21.23 -26.72 -17.44
C ALA A 110 21.78 -26.12 -16.15
N GLY A 111 21.20 -26.48 -14.99
CA GLY A 111 21.69 -26.01 -13.70
C GLY A 111 20.62 -25.89 -12.64
N LEU A 112 20.81 -24.92 -11.75
CA LEU A 112 19.86 -24.56 -10.71
C LEU A 112 18.81 -23.60 -11.29
N LEU A 113 17.58 -23.69 -10.78
CA LEU A 113 16.53 -22.71 -11.06
C LEU A 113 16.99 -21.32 -10.61
N PRO A 114 16.59 -20.23 -11.30
CA PRO A 114 16.86 -18.88 -10.86
C PRO A 114 16.33 -18.61 -9.45
N LEU A 115 16.97 -17.69 -8.76
CA LEU A 115 16.43 -17.15 -7.51
C LEU A 115 15.29 -16.19 -7.83
N VAL A 116 14.30 -16.10 -6.95
CA VAL A 116 13.05 -15.39 -7.20
C VAL A 116 12.88 -14.23 -6.22
N LEU A 117 12.53 -13.05 -6.72
CA LEU A 117 12.01 -11.93 -5.93
C LEU A 117 10.58 -12.30 -5.48
N ASN A 118 10.43 -12.72 -4.23
CA ASN A 118 9.18 -13.30 -3.73
C ASN A 118 8.19 -12.24 -3.21
N GLU A 119 8.66 -11.28 -2.40
CA GLU A 119 7.81 -10.30 -1.73
C GLU A 119 8.59 -9.02 -1.43
N ILE A 120 7.92 -7.87 -1.49
CA ILE A 120 8.47 -6.57 -1.08
C ILE A 120 7.52 -5.82 -0.16
N VAL A 121 8.10 -4.99 0.72
CA VAL A 121 7.39 -3.94 1.47
C VAL A 121 8.19 -2.65 1.39
N THR A 122 7.57 -1.58 0.90
CA THR A 122 8.23 -0.28 0.67
C THR A 122 7.90 0.78 1.71
N ASP A 123 6.99 0.50 2.64
CA ASP A 123 6.63 1.38 3.75
C ASP A 123 6.33 0.51 4.99
N ASN A 124 7.39 0.04 5.62
CA ASN A 124 7.35 -0.87 6.76
C ASN A 124 7.25 -0.07 8.07
N VAL A 125 6.05 0.15 8.58
CA VAL A 125 5.80 0.93 9.81
C VAL A 125 5.59 0.04 11.03
N THR A 126 4.83 -1.06 10.90
CA THR A 126 4.50 -1.96 12.02
C THR A 126 5.08 -3.37 11.85
N GLY A 127 5.64 -3.69 10.67
CA GLY A 127 6.17 -5.01 10.34
C GLY A 127 7.50 -5.36 11.00
N ILE A 128 8.34 -6.12 10.31
CA ILE A 128 9.60 -6.64 10.86
C ILE A 128 10.62 -5.54 11.15
N ASP A 129 11.33 -5.69 12.25
CA ASP A 129 12.45 -4.84 12.67
C ASP A 129 13.73 -5.27 11.94
N ASN A 130 14.58 -4.31 11.59
CA ASN A 130 15.84 -4.54 10.89
C ASN A 130 17.03 -4.87 11.80
N GLY A 131 16.77 -5.29 13.03
CA GLY A 131 17.83 -5.63 13.99
C GLY A 131 18.41 -4.44 14.78
N ASN A 132 17.99 -3.20 14.47
CA ASN A 132 18.47 -1.97 15.11
C ASN A 132 17.32 -1.13 15.72
N GLU A 133 16.22 -1.75 16.09
CA GLU A 133 14.99 -1.09 16.56
C GLU A 133 14.43 -0.09 15.54
N LYS A 134 14.71 -0.30 14.26
CA LYS A 134 14.22 0.50 13.14
C LYS A 134 13.49 -0.43 12.17
N ARG A 135 12.52 0.11 11.50
CA ARG A 135 11.86 -0.54 10.38
C ARG A 135 12.35 0.11 9.09
N ALA A 136 12.73 -0.73 8.15
CA ALA A 136 13.11 -0.33 6.81
C ALA A 136 12.33 -1.15 5.81
N ASP A 137 12.22 -0.65 4.60
CA ASP A 137 11.71 -1.41 3.47
C ASP A 137 12.47 -2.72 3.35
N TRP A 138 11.82 -3.74 2.83
CA TRP A 138 12.51 -5.02 2.67
C TRP A 138 12.09 -5.75 1.40
N ILE A 139 12.99 -6.60 0.95
CA ILE A 139 12.87 -7.46 -0.21
C ILE A 139 13.06 -8.89 0.27
N GLU A 140 12.20 -9.80 -0.11
CA GLU A 140 12.36 -11.21 0.13
C GLU A 140 12.77 -11.93 -1.14
N ILE A 141 13.81 -12.76 -1.04
CA ILE A 141 14.30 -13.62 -2.11
C ILE A 141 14.02 -15.07 -1.72
N PHE A 142 13.47 -15.83 -2.63
CA PHE A 142 13.20 -17.26 -2.50
C PHE A 142 14.19 -18.07 -3.33
N ASN A 143 14.70 -19.15 -2.75
CA ASN A 143 15.49 -20.15 -3.44
C ASN A 143 14.61 -21.38 -3.78
N PRO A 144 14.17 -21.57 -5.03
CA PRO A 144 13.32 -22.70 -5.42
C PRO A 144 14.07 -24.03 -5.48
N ASN A 145 15.40 -24.02 -5.36
CA ASN A 145 16.22 -25.22 -5.43
C ASN A 145 16.22 -25.99 -4.12
N ALA A 146 16.40 -27.30 -4.19
CA ALA A 146 16.59 -28.14 -3.01
C ALA A 146 17.97 -27.94 -2.35
N GLN A 147 18.94 -27.38 -3.07
CA GLN A 147 20.30 -27.08 -2.61
C GLN A 147 20.37 -25.64 -2.13
N ALA A 148 21.25 -25.39 -1.17
CA ALA A 148 21.59 -24.04 -0.78
C ALA A 148 22.35 -23.32 -1.89
N ILE A 149 22.12 -22.01 -2.04
CA ILE A 149 22.78 -21.13 -3.01
C ILE A 149 23.54 -20.04 -2.26
N ASN A 150 24.83 -19.93 -2.54
CA ASN A 150 25.64 -18.82 -2.07
C ASN A 150 25.41 -17.61 -2.99
N LEU A 151 25.15 -16.45 -2.37
CA LEU A 151 24.88 -15.20 -3.08
C LEU A 151 26.14 -14.37 -3.38
N ASP A 152 27.34 -14.91 -3.17
CA ASP A 152 28.58 -14.23 -3.57
C ASP A 152 28.48 -13.83 -5.05
N ASP A 153 28.76 -12.55 -5.31
CA ASP A 153 28.73 -11.96 -6.67
C ASP A 153 27.33 -11.80 -7.31
N PHE A 154 26.23 -12.17 -6.63
CA PHE A 154 24.89 -11.74 -7.06
C PHE A 154 24.69 -10.26 -6.72
N TYR A 155 23.74 -9.64 -7.43
CA TYR A 155 23.45 -8.21 -7.23
C TYR A 155 21.94 -7.97 -7.12
N LEU A 156 21.59 -6.92 -6.36
CA LEU A 156 20.26 -6.30 -6.39
C LEU A 156 20.38 -4.87 -6.93
N THR A 157 19.39 -4.45 -7.71
CA THR A 157 19.36 -3.11 -8.28
C THR A 157 17.93 -2.59 -8.43
N ASP A 158 17.75 -1.31 -8.14
CA ASP A 158 16.57 -0.49 -8.43
C ASP A 158 16.83 0.43 -9.65
N ASP A 159 17.93 0.22 -10.38
CA ASP A 159 18.36 1.05 -11.50
C ASP A 159 18.67 0.18 -12.73
N PRO A 160 17.78 0.19 -13.75
CA PRO A 160 17.98 -0.62 -14.95
C PRO A 160 19.24 -0.26 -15.76
N SER A 161 19.83 0.92 -15.50
CA SER A 161 21.09 1.35 -16.13
C SER A 161 22.33 0.85 -15.40
N ASN A 162 22.19 0.31 -14.19
CA ASN A 162 23.29 -0.16 -13.34
C ASN A 162 22.93 -1.50 -12.66
N LEU A 163 23.01 -2.58 -13.39
CA LEU A 163 22.65 -3.94 -12.93
C LEU A 163 23.52 -4.46 -11.77
N THR A 164 24.65 -3.85 -11.49
CA THR A 164 25.58 -4.23 -10.41
C THR A 164 25.59 -3.22 -9.25
N LYS A 165 24.46 -2.52 -9.02
CA LYS A 165 24.36 -1.41 -8.05
C LYS A 165 24.72 -1.81 -6.62
N TRP A 166 24.29 -2.96 -6.16
CA TRP A 166 24.60 -3.50 -4.83
C TRP A 166 24.90 -4.99 -4.92
N SER A 167 26.07 -5.41 -4.46
CA SER A 167 26.48 -6.81 -4.37
C SER A 167 26.11 -7.38 -3.01
N PHE A 168 25.64 -8.62 -3.00
CA PHE A 168 25.41 -9.34 -1.74
C PHE A 168 26.71 -9.53 -0.97
N PRO A 169 26.66 -9.48 0.38
CA PRO A 169 27.72 -10.02 1.21
C PRO A 169 27.75 -11.56 1.07
N SER A 170 28.83 -12.18 1.56
CA SER A 170 28.91 -13.65 1.61
C SER A 170 27.81 -14.21 2.51
N ILE A 171 26.71 -14.64 1.91
CA ILE A 171 25.51 -15.17 2.55
C ILE A 171 24.93 -16.29 1.68
N GLU A 172 24.22 -17.22 2.32
CA GLU A 172 23.65 -18.38 1.66
C GLU A 172 22.14 -18.44 1.92
N ILE A 173 21.37 -18.77 0.88
CA ILE A 173 19.96 -19.12 1.01
C ILE A 173 19.83 -20.63 0.98
N GLY A 174 19.35 -21.24 2.07
CA GLY A 174 19.10 -22.69 2.15
C GLY A 174 18.12 -23.16 1.07
N GLY A 175 18.16 -24.46 0.75
CA GLY A 175 17.24 -25.02 -0.25
C GLY A 175 15.77 -24.83 0.16
N ASN A 176 14.91 -24.38 -0.75
CA ASN A 176 13.52 -23.96 -0.51
C ASN A 176 13.40 -22.92 0.61
N GLY A 177 14.44 -22.11 0.83
CA GLY A 177 14.52 -21.10 1.87
C GLY A 177 14.28 -19.69 1.35
N TYR A 178 14.10 -18.78 2.31
CA TYR A 178 13.87 -17.36 2.06
C TYR A 178 14.97 -16.51 2.69
N LEU A 179 15.28 -15.39 2.09
CA LEU A 179 16.21 -14.39 2.63
C LEU A 179 15.58 -13.01 2.59
N ILE A 180 15.57 -12.33 3.74
CA ILE A 180 15.17 -10.92 3.82
C ILE A 180 16.40 -10.04 3.60
N VAL A 181 16.27 -9.08 2.71
CA VAL A 181 17.21 -7.98 2.48
C VAL A 181 16.52 -6.67 2.83
N PHE A 182 17.06 -5.91 3.78
CA PHE A 182 16.52 -4.60 4.09
C PHE A 182 17.02 -3.54 3.09
N ALA A 183 16.10 -2.85 2.42
CA ALA A 183 16.40 -1.73 1.53
C ALA A 183 16.51 -0.42 2.35
N SER A 184 17.47 -0.38 3.26
CA SER A 184 17.66 0.75 4.19
C SER A 184 18.44 1.92 3.63
N GLY A 185 19.18 1.71 2.54
CA GLY A 185 20.13 2.66 1.99
C GLY A 185 21.49 2.65 2.69
N ASP A 186 21.71 1.82 3.70
CA ASP A 186 22.94 1.82 4.51
C ASP A 186 24.05 0.97 3.88
N GLY A 187 23.72 -0.08 3.13
CA GLY A 187 24.66 -0.92 2.41
C GLY A 187 25.52 -1.85 3.29
N VAL A 188 25.12 -2.07 4.54
CA VAL A 188 25.87 -2.86 5.52
C VAL A 188 24.97 -3.89 6.21
N GLN A 189 25.56 -5.00 6.69
CA GLN A 189 24.84 -5.97 7.49
C GLN A 189 24.51 -5.43 8.89
N ASP A 190 23.33 -5.77 9.39
CA ASP A 190 22.94 -5.49 10.77
C ASP A 190 23.59 -6.47 11.78
N PRO A 191 23.50 -6.21 13.09
CA PRO A 191 24.03 -7.13 14.11
C PRO A 191 23.38 -8.52 14.14
N ALA A 192 22.17 -8.67 13.59
CA ALA A 192 21.47 -9.95 13.48
C ALA A 192 21.91 -10.74 12.23
N GLY A 193 22.66 -10.10 11.33
CA GLY A 193 23.21 -10.71 10.12
C GLY A 193 22.37 -10.54 8.87
N HIS A 194 21.29 -9.72 8.93
CA HIS A 194 20.54 -9.43 7.72
C HIS A 194 21.33 -8.51 6.79
N PRO A 195 21.31 -8.76 5.48
CA PRO A 195 21.93 -7.87 4.51
C PRO A 195 21.09 -6.59 4.33
N HIS A 196 21.77 -5.47 4.11
CA HIS A 196 21.16 -4.18 3.84
C HIS A 196 21.63 -3.64 2.50
N ALA A 197 20.70 -3.42 1.58
CA ALA A 197 21.00 -2.78 0.30
C ALA A 197 21.39 -1.31 0.48
N ASN A 198 22.15 -0.78 -0.49
CA ASN A 198 22.61 0.61 -0.51
C ASN A 198 21.58 1.58 -1.13
N PHE A 199 20.36 1.12 -1.35
CA PHE A 199 19.22 1.88 -1.87
C PHE A 199 17.97 1.65 -0.99
N ARG A 200 16.92 2.41 -1.25
CA ARG A 200 15.60 2.29 -0.64
C ARG A 200 14.57 2.07 -1.73
N LEU A 201 13.44 1.51 -1.37
CA LEU A 201 12.34 1.30 -2.30
C LEU A 201 11.38 2.50 -2.31
N GLY A 202 10.94 2.90 -3.51
CA GLY A 202 9.95 3.96 -3.69
C GLY A 202 8.53 3.44 -3.60
N SER A 203 7.66 4.08 -2.81
CA SER A 203 6.25 3.66 -2.70
C SER A 203 5.41 3.95 -3.95
N SER A 204 5.88 4.78 -4.86
CA SER A 204 5.16 5.07 -6.12
C SER A 204 5.40 4.04 -7.23
N GLY A 205 6.18 3.00 -6.94
CA GLY A 205 6.60 2.00 -7.93
C GLY A 205 7.92 2.35 -8.59
N GLU A 206 8.77 1.35 -8.78
CA GLU A 206 10.05 1.48 -9.48
C GLU A 206 10.57 0.11 -9.94
N PHE A 207 11.60 0.13 -10.76
CA PHE A 207 12.31 -1.08 -11.20
C PHE A 207 13.02 -1.75 -10.01
N LEU A 208 12.96 -3.09 -9.95
CA LEU A 208 13.74 -3.88 -9.01
C LEU A 208 14.13 -5.21 -9.66
N ALA A 209 15.43 -5.52 -9.70
CA ALA A 209 15.92 -6.75 -10.28
C ALA A 209 16.95 -7.46 -9.40
N LEU A 210 16.91 -8.78 -9.45
CA LEU A 210 17.95 -9.69 -8.96
C LEU A 210 18.82 -10.10 -10.16
N VAL A 211 20.12 -9.99 -10.02
CA VAL A 211 21.06 -10.16 -11.12
C VAL A 211 22.10 -11.23 -10.79
N SER A 212 22.32 -12.14 -11.72
CA SER A 212 23.30 -13.22 -11.66
C SER A 212 24.74 -12.71 -11.45
N PRO A 213 25.66 -13.57 -10.98
CA PRO A 213 27.07 -13.22 -10.76
C PRO A 213 27.83 -12.67 -11.96
N ASN A 214 27.37 -12.93 -13.17
CA ASN A 214 27.99 -12.34 -14.36
C ASN A 214 27.74 -10.84 -14.53
N GLY A 215 26.85 -10.25 -13.69
CA GLY A 215 26.52 -8.83 -13.68
C GLY A 215 25.71 -8.32 -14.89
N ASN A 216 25.19 -9.20 -15.72
CA ASN A 216 24.47 -8.85 -16.94
C ASN A 216 23.17 -9.64 -17.16
N THR A 217 23.02 -10.80 -16.53
CA THR A 217 21.82 -11.62 -16.63
C THR A 217 20.91 -11.32 -15.45
N ILE A 218 19.70 -10.94 -15.72
CA ILE A 218 18.65 -10.77 -14.72
C ILE A 218 18.10 -12.16 -14.41
N ASP A 219 18.11 -12.55 -13.16
CA ASP A 219 17.50 -13.80 -12.69
C ASP A 219 16.02 -13.63 -12.44
N ASP A 220 15.62 -12.49 -11.89
CA ASP A 220 14.22 -12.13 -11.69
C ASP A 220 14.06 -10.62 -11.57
N VAL A 221 12.87 -10.09 -11.93
CA VAL A 221 12.60 -8.66 -12.01
C VAL A 221 11.13 -8.35 -11.74
N PHE A 222 10.87 -7.22 -11.11
CA PHE A 222 9.58 -6.57 -11.19
C PHE A 222 9.61 -5.62 -12.40
N SER A 223 8.99 -6.02 -13.50
CA SER A 223 9.04 -5.33 -14.78
C SER A 223 7.65 -4.82 -15.20
N PRO A 224 7.57 -3.67 -15.89
CA PRO A 224 8.64 -2.67 -16.02
C PRO A 224 8.96 -1.99 -14.68
N LEU A 225 8.00 -2.00 -13.74
CA LEU A 225 8.08 -1.44 -12.39
C LEU A 225 7.14 -2.25 -11.49
N TYR A 226 7.46 -2.44 -10.22
CA TYR A 226 6.41 -2.83 -9.29
C TYR A 226 5.43 -1.66 -9.12
N PRO A 227 4.12 -1.92 -8.89
CA PRO A 227 3.12 -0.85 -8.83
C PRO A 227 3.20 -0.03 -7.53
N GLU A 228 2.36 1.01 -7.41
CA GLU A 228 2.22 1.80 -6.19
C GLU A 228 2.00 0.91 -4.95
N GLN A 229 2.71 1.22 -3.90
CA GLN A 229 2.75 0.46 -2.66
C GLN A 229 2.07 1.22 -1.51
N PHE A 230 1.67 0.50 -0.46
CA PHE A 230 0.89 1.03 0.65
C PHE A 230 1.52 0.61 1.98
N THR A 231 1.32 1.42 3.02
CA THR A 231 1.87 1.17 4.37
C THR A 231 1.50 -0.21 4.90
N ASP A 232 2.51 -0.97 5.30
CA ASP A 232 2.40 -2.32 5.87
C ASP A 232 1.66 -3.35 4.98
N ILE A 233 1.45 -3.05 3.71
CA ILE A 233 0.96 -3.98 2.69
C ILE A 233 2.14 -4.38 1.82
N SER A 234 2.31 -5.67 1.61
CA SER A 234 3.34 -6.18 0.70
C SER A 234 2.81 -6.42 -0.70
N TYR A 235 3.72 -6.53 -1.64
CA TYR A 235 3.47 -6.92 -3.02
C TYR A 235 4.45 -8.03 -3.41
N GLY A 236 3.98 -9.06 -4.08
CA GLY A 236 4.84 -10.19 -4.41
C GLY A 236 4.13 -11.27 -5.19
N ARG A 237 4.86 -12.33 -5.47
CA ARG A 237 4.40 -13.44 -6.30
C ARG A 237 3.38 -14.32 -5.58
N ILE A 238 2.43 -14.84 -6.33
CA ILE A 238 1.50 -15.88 -5.87
C ILE A 238 1.86 -17.23 -6.49
N ASN A 239 1.52 -18.30 -5.78
CA ASN A 239 1.88 -19.67 -6.20
C ASN A 239 1.25 -20.11 -7.54
N SER A 240 0.25 -19.41 -8.03
CA SER A 240 -0.42 -19.66 -9.29
C SER A 240 0.16 -18.90 -10.49
N GLY A 241 1.26 -18.17 -10.29
CA GLY A 241 1.83 -17.23 -11.23
C GLY A 241 1.26 -15.82 -11.06
N GLY A 242 2.00 -14.80 -11.51
CA GLY A 242 1.66 -13.40 -11.37
C GLY A 242 1.88 -12.82 -9.97
N PHE A 243 1.36 -11.61 -9.75
CA PHE A 243 1.59 -10.82 -8.54
C PHE A 243 0.30 -10.42 -7.84
N ALA A 244 0.40 -10.15 -6.54
CA ALA A 244 -0.71 -9.67 -5.74
C ALA A 244 -0.25 -8.80 -4.57
N TYR A 245 -1.18 -8.05 -3.99
CA TYR A 245 -0.99 -7.34 -2.73
C TYR A 245 -1.42 -8.20 -1.55
N PHE A 246 -0.68 -8.15 -0.46
CA PHE A 246 -0.97 -8.92 0.76
C PHE A 246 -1.14 -7.98 1.96
N ALA A 247 -2.34 -7.98 2.53
CA ALA A 247 -2.63 -7.22 3.76
C ALA A 247 -1.84 -7.70 4.97
N ASN A 248 -1.34 -8.92 4.92
CA ASN A 248 -0.48 -9.52 5.94
C ASN A 248 0.76 -10.05 5.25
N PRO A 249 1.86 -9.30 5.24
CA PRO A 249 3.14 -9.76 4.71
C PRO A 249 3.58 -11.08 5.35
N SER A 250 4.29 -11.91 4.58
CA SER A 250 4.68 -13.28 4.98
C SER A 250 6.19 -13.51 5.01
N PRO A 251 7.00 -12.66 5.68
CA PRO A 251 8.44 -12.79 5.65
C PRO A 251 8.92 -14.15 6.14
N GLY A 252 9.77 -14.81 5.36
CA GLY A 252 10.31 -16.14 5.62
C GLY A 252 9.38 -17.30 5.25
N SER A 253 8.31 -17.05 4.52
CA SER A 253 7.34 -18.09 4.13
C SER A 253 6.64 -17.76 2.79
N ALA A 254 6.02 -18.80 2.21
CA ALA A 254 5.30 -18.63 0.95
C ALA A 254 4.12 -17.66 1.08
N ASN A 255 3.92 -16.84 0.06
CA ASN A 255 2.81 -15.90 -0.03
C ASN A 255 1.44 -16.60 -0.11
N SER A 256 0.42 -15.91 0.35
CA SER A 256 -0.98 -16.33 0.25
C SER A 256 -1.55 -16.10 -1.17
N SER A 257 -2.86 -16.21 -1.35
CA SER A 257 -3.50 -15.89 -2.64
C SER A 257 -3.52 -14.39 -2.98
N GLY A 258 -3.29 -13.51 -2.00
CA GLY A 258 -3.25 -12.07 -2.19
C GLY A 258 -4.53 -11.43 -2.77
N ALA A 259 -4.43 -10.13 -3.04
CA ALA A 259 -5.48 -9.31 -3.64
C ALA A 259 -4.98 -8.66 -4.95
N PRO A 260 -5.83 -8.51 -5.98
CA PRO A 260 -5.40 -7.96 -7.26
C PRO A 260 -5.09 -6.45 -7.20
N GLY A 261 -5.50 -5.76 -6.14
CA GLY A 261 -5.27 -4.33 -5.99
C GLY A 261 -5.65 -3.81 -4.62
N VAL A 262 -5.32 -2.55 -4.38
CA VAL A 262 -5.68 -1.78 -3.19
C VAL A 262 -6.49 -0.57 -3.63
N VAL A 263 -7.61 -0.33 -2.96
CA VAL A 263 -8.45 0.84 -3.23
C VAL A 263 -7.66 2.12 -2.92
N LYS A 264 -7.67 3.09 -3.83
CA LYS A 264 -7.01 4.39 -3.66
C LYS A 264 -7.56 5.14 -2.47
N ASP A 265 -6.67 5.80 -1.76
CA ASP A 265 -6.93 6.42 -0.47
C ASP A 265 -8.06 7.43 -0.49
N THR A 266 -8.68 7.67 0.67
CA THR A 266 -9.71 8.68 0.80
C THR A 266 -9.09 10.08 0.83
N ARG A 267 -9.72 11.03 0.14
CA ARG A 267 -9.35 12.44 0.14
C ARG A 267 -10.50 13.30 0.68
N PHE A 268 -10.19 14.15 1.63
CA PHE A 268 -11.13 15.11 2.17
C PHE A 268 -10.96 16.47 1.50
N THR A 269 -12.06 17.13 1.12
CA THR A 269 -12.04 18.46 0.45
C THR A 269 -11.69 19.60 1.38
N ALA A 270 -11.60 19.34 2.68
CA ALA A 270 -11.14 20.30 3.69
C ALA A 270 -10.08 19.66 4.58
N ASP A 271 -9.01 20.38 4.84
CA ASP A 271 -7.94 19.94 5.72
C ASP A 271 -8.42 19.90 7.18
N ARG A 272 -7.84 18.98 7.97
CA ARG A 272 -8.00 18.97 9.42
C ARG A 272 -7.49 20.27 10.03
N GLY A 273 -8.15 20.79 11.05
CA GLY A 273 -7.73 22.02 11.69
C GLY A 273 -8.86 22.81 12.37
N PHE A 274 -8.62 24.11 12.56
CA PHE A 274 -9.55 25.03 13.22
C PHE A 274 -10.47 25.70 12.19
N TYR A 275 -11.75 25.78 12.57
CA TYR A 275 -12.80 26.38 11.73
C TYR A 275 -13.67 27.32 12.52
N ASP A 276 -14.07 28.42 11.89
CA ASP A 276 -14.93 29.44 12.46
C ASP A 276 -16.39 29.31 11.99
N ASN A 277 -16.57 28.80 10.77
CA ASN A 277 -17.88 28.73 10.14
C ASN A 277 -18.18 27.30 9.68
N PRO A 278 -19.44 26.86 9.74
CA PRO A 278 -19.87 25.61 9.14
C PRO A 278 -19.51 25.52 7.66
N PHE A 279 -19.18 24.31 7.20
CA PHE A 279 -18.86 24.04 5.80
C PHE A 279 -19.40 22.68 5.35
N GLN A 280 -19.38 22.45 4.05
CA GLN A 280 -19.69 21.15 3.47
C GLN A 280 -18.39 20.41 3.19
N LEU A 281 -18.30 19.18 3.69
CA LEU A 281 -17.16 18.30 3.51
C LEU A 281 -17.51 17.22 2.48
N GLU A 282 -16.69 17.06 1.47
CA GLU A 282 -16.75 15.91 0.56
C GLU A 282 -15.61 14.95 0.85
N ILE A 283 -15.88 13.65 0.63
CA ILE A 283 -14.90 12.58 0.73
C ILE A 283 -14.86 11.89 -0.62
N LEU A 284 -13.67 11.78 -1.19
CA LEU A 284 -13.42 11.26 -2.53
C LEU A 284 -12.45 10.07 -2.46
N SER A 285 -12.51 9.19 -3.42
CA SER A 285 -11.48 8.18 -3.73
C SER A 285 -11.31 8.13 -5.24
N ASP A 286 -10.08 7.96 -5.70
CA ASP A 286 -9.77 7.90 -7.14
C ASP A 286 -10.04 6.49 -7.73
N THR A 287 -10.39 5.49 -6.90
CA THR A 287 -10.84 4.19 -7.40
C THR A 287 -12.29 4.28 -7.92
N PRO A 288 -12.54 3.97 -9.19
CA PRO A 288 -13.90 3.94 -9.73
C PRO A 288 -14.81 3.01 -8.94
N ASN A 289 -16.06 3.43 -8.72
CA ASN A 289 -17.08 2.67 -7.97
C ASN A 289 -16.72 2.32 -6.51
N ALA A 290 -15.67 2.90 -5.93
CA ALA A 290 -15.36 2.68 -4.52
C ALA A 290 -16.52 3.15 -3.63
N GLN A 291 -16.89 2.31 -2.67
CA GLN A 291 -17.84 2.67 -1.63
C GLN A 291 -17.09 3.24 -0.43
N ILE A 292 -17.37 4.49 -0.12
CA ILE A 292 -16.82 5.14 1.07
C ILE A 292 -17.78 4.97 2.24
N ARG A 293 -17.25 4.60 3.40
CA ARG A 293 -17.97 4.60 4.69
C ARG A 293 -17.25 5.50 5.68
N TYR A 294 -18.03 6.14 6.55
CA TYR A 294 -17.49 7.05 7.54
C TYR A 294 -18.21 6.95 8.88
N THR A 295 -17.56 7.47 9.92
CA THR A 295 -18.11 7.68 11.26
C THR A 295 -17.84 9.11 11.73
N LEU A 296 -18.68 9.65 12.63
CA LEU A 296 -18.51 10.97 13.22
C LEU A 296 -18.33 10.92 14.76
N ASN A 297 -18.24 9.73 15.31
CA ASN A 297 -18.17 9.47 16.76
C ASN A 297 -16.84 8.85 17.19
N GLY A 298 -15.83 8.87 16.33
CA GLY A 298 -14.52 8.31 16.60
C GLY A 298 -14.40 6.79 16.46
N SER A 299 -15.51 6.03 16.28
CA SER A 299 -15.42 4.60 16.02
C SER A 299 -14.78 4.31 14.69
N LEU A 300 -14.10 3.14 14.55
CA LEU A 300 -13.49 2.70 13.31
C LEU A 300 -14.57 2.30 12.29
N PRO A 301 -14.61 2.94 11.10
CA PRO A 301 -15.38 2.41 9.99
C PRO A 301 -14.67 1.17 9.43
N THR A 302 -15.45 0.24 8.87
CA THR A 302 -14.94 -0.93 8.14
C THR A 302 -15.66 -1.02 6.79
N PRO A 303 -15.23 -1.87 5.86
CA PRO A 303 -15.96 -2.08 4.60
C PRO A 303 -17.44 -2.44 4.78
N THR A 304 -17.83 -2.93 5.97
CA THR A 304 -19.21 -3.33 6.28
C THR A 304 -19.88 -2.51 7.38
N SER A 305 -19.13 -1.65 8.09
CA SER A 305 -19.63 -0.85 9.23
C SER A 305 -19.33 0.63 9.02
N GLY A 306 -20.21 1.49 9.53
CA GLY A 306 -20.20 2.93 9.33
C GLY A 306 -21.29 3.39 8.35
N THR A 307 -21.49 4.70 8.27
CA THR A 307 -22.45 5.33 7.36
C THR A 307 -21.91 5.32 5.94
N ILE A 308 -22.68 4.86 4.96
CA ILE A 308 -22.31 4.97 3.55
C ILE A 308 -22.32 6.45 3.15
N TYR A 309 -21.22 6.91 2.57
CA TYR A 309 -21.13 8.25 2.02
C TYR A 309 -21.97 8.36 0.74
N SER A 310 -22.85 9.35 0.70
CA SER A 310 -23.75 9.58 -0.43
C SER A 310 -23.79 11.03 -0.89
N GLY A 311 -22.91 11.88 -0.35
CA GLY A 311 -22.84 13.29 -0.69
C GLY A 311 -22.31 14.16 0.45
N PRO A 312 -22.16 15.48 0.24
CA PRO A 312 -21.50 16.37 1.18
C PRO A 312 -22.05 16.30 2.60
N ILE A 313 -21.16 16.27 3.59
CA ILE A 313 -21.45 16.21 5.01
C ILE A 313 -21.35 17.62 5.60
N SER A 314 -22.40 18.09 6.28
CA SER A 314 -22.36 19.38 6.96
C SER A 314 -21.57 19.29 8.26
N ILE A 315 -20.44 19.96 8.32
CA ILE A 315 -19.61 20.08 9.53
C ILE A 315 -19.88 21.45 10.15
N SER A 316 -20.50 21.46 11.33
CA SER A 316 -20.91 22.68 12.01
C SER A 316 -20.49 22.75 13.48
N THR A 317 -19.88 21.66 13.98
CA THR A 317 -19.39 21.54 15.36
C THR A 317 -18.06 20.84 15.34
N THR A 318 -17.30 20.89 16.44
CA THR A 318 -16.11 20.07 16.61
C THR A 318 -16.44 18.61 16.30
N THR A 319 -15.78 18.06 15.28
CA THR A 319 -16.12 16.76 14.71
C THR A 319 -14.83 15.99 14.42
N ASN A 320 -14.78 14.74 14.88
CA ASN A 320 -13.80 13.77 14.44
C ASN A 320 -14.48 12.87 13.41
N ILE A 321 -13.97 12.88 12.18
CA ILE A 321 -14.45 12.02 11.12
C ILE A 321 -13.38 10.99 10.77
N ARG A 322 -13.81 9.75 10.62
CA ARG A 322 -12.98 8.65 10.16
C ARG A 322 -13.64 8.06 8.91
N ALA A 323 -12.85 7.78 7.89
CA ALA A 323 -13.35 7.24 6.63
C ALA A 323 -12.49 6.11 6.10
N ILE A 324 -13.11 5.20 5.37
CA ILE A 324 -12.49 4.08 4.66
C ILE A 324 -13.17 3.94 3.31
N ALA A 325 -12.40 3.64 2.27
CA ALA A 325 -12.94 3.25 0.98
C ALA A 325 -12.73 1.76 0.72
N SER A 326 -13.68 1.13 0.05
CA SER A 326 -13.63 -0.29 -0.32
C SER A 326 -14.33 -0.52 -1.65
N LEU A 327 -14.06 -1.65 -2.30
CA LEU A 327 -14.71 -2.05 -3.56
C LEU A 327 -15.54 -3.31 -3.31
N PRO A 328 -16.84 -3.17 -2.92
CA PRO A 328 -17.66 -4.31 -2.53
C PRO A 328 -17.87 -5.31 -3.64
N GLY A 329 -17.74 -6.60 -3.32
CA GLY A 329 -17.94 -7.70 -4.27
C GLY A 329 -16.69 -8.07 -5.06
N THR A 330 -15.55 -7.48 -4.71
CA THR A 330 -14.23 -7.82 -5.26
C THR A 330 -13.29 -8.27 -4.14
N ASP A 331 -12.15 -8.84 -4.52
CA ASP A 331 -11.06 -9.20 -3.58
C ASP A 331 -10.04 -8.08 -3.36
N TRP A 332 -10.34 -6.86 -3.83
CA TRP A 332 -9.48 -5.69 -3.59
C TRP A 332 -9.38 -5.35 -2.12
N LEU A 333 -8.18 -5.01 -1.67
CA LEU A 333 -7.96 -4.53 -0.31
C LEU A 333 -8.60 -3.15 -0.13
N PRO A 334 -9.28 -2.89 1.00
CA PRO A 334 -9.75 -1.55 1.33
C PRO A 334 -8.56 -0.62 1.64
N THR A 335 -8.83 0.69 1.68
CA THR A 335 -7.86 1.67 2.20
C THR A 335 -7.58 1.46 3.69
N ASN A 336 -6.53 2.09 4.20
CA ASN A 336 -6.44 2.39 5.62
C ASN A 336 -7.62 3.30 6.06
N VAL A 337 -7.72 3.58 7.36
CA VAL A 337 -8.73 4.50 7.88
C VAL A 337 -8.12 5.87 8.06
N ASP A 338 -8.56 6.82 7.25
CA ASP A 338 -8.22 8.22 7.41
C ASP A 338 -8.99 8.87 8.55
N THR A 339 -8.31 9.74 9.28
CA THR A 339 -8.90 10.47 10.40
C THR A 339 -8.64 11.96 10.26
N HIS A 340 -9.71 12.75 10.22
CA HIS A 340 -9.66 14.20 10.25
C HIS A 340 -10.44 14.74 11.45
N THR A 341 -9.85 15.73 12.13
CA THR A 341 -10.54 16.46 13.21
C THR A 341 -10.73 17.90 12.80
N TYR A 342 -11.96 18.34 12.82
CA TYR A 342 -12.37 19.73 12.59
C TYR A 342 -12.75 20.36 13.91
N LEU A 343 -12.01 21.37 14.34
CA LEU A 343 -12.13 22.00 15.65
C LEU A 343 -12.80 23.35 15.52
N PHE A 344 -13.93 23.52 16.17
CA PHE A 344 -14.59 24.82 16.33
C PHE A 344 -14.24 25.37 17.70
N VAL A 345 -13.39 26.38 17.75
CA VAL A 345 -12.79 26.89 18.98
C VAL A 345 -13.87 27.33 20.00
N ASP A 346 -14.94 27.96 19.52
CA ASP A 346 -16.04 28.39 20.37
C ASP A 346 -16.78 27.21 21.03
N HIS A 347 -16.84 26.05 20.37
CA HIS A 347 -17.41 24.83 20.94
C HIS A 347 -16.50 24.21 22.01
N VAL A 348 -15.18 24.24 21.75
CA VAL A 348 -14.19 23.76 22.73
C VAL A 348 -14.31 24.57 24.03
N ALA A 349 -14.41 25.89 23.90
CA ALA A 349 -14.56 26.77 25.04
C ALA A 349 -15.90 26.59 25.79
N GLN A 350 -16.92 26.04 25.13
CA GLN A 350 -18.26 25.82 25.68
C GLN A 350 -18.57 24.36 26.00
N GLN A 351 -17.56 23.49 25.98
CA GLN A 351 -17.76 22.08 26.27
C GLN A 351 -18.32 21.90 27.68
N PRO A 352 -19.39 21.11 27.88
CA PRO A 352 -19.96 20.88 29.21
C PRO A 352 -19.05 19.98 30.07
N ALA A 353 -19.13 20.13 31.39
CA ALA A 353 -18.38 19.31 32.35
C ALA A 353 -18.63 17.80 32.17
N ASN A 354 -19.81 17.41 31.69
CA ASN A 354 -20.20 16.03 31.51
C ASN A 354 -20.82 15.84 30.09
N PRO A 355 -20.01 15.71 29.02
CA PRO A 355 -20.52 15.43 27.69
C PRO A 355 -21.22 14.08 27.64
N ALA A 356 -22.33 13.98 26.90
CA ALA A 356 -23.07 12.74 26.78
C ALA A 356 -22.22 11.63 26.13
N GLY A 357 -22.16 10.45 26.75
CA GLY A 357 -21.39 9.30 26.26
C GLY A 357 -19.94 9.25 26.74
N TRP A 358 -19.49 10.20 27.53
CA TRP A 358 -18.17 10.20 28.15
C TRP A 358 -18.22 9.64 29.59
N ALA A 359 -17.06 9.19 30.08
CA ALA A 359 -16.95 8.69 31.44
C ALA A 359 -17.41 9.76 32.46
N THR A 360 -18.12 9.37 33.48
CA THR A 360 -18.58 10.29 34.54
C THR A 360 -17.59 10.41 35.68
N ASP A 361 -16.58 9.59 35.71
CA ASP A 361 -15.46 9.61 36.64
C ASP A 361 -14.15 9.17 35.97
N TRP A 362 -13.04 9.57 36.57
CA TRP A 362 -11.69 9.18 36.15
C TRP A 362 -11.11 8.06 37.02
N GLY A 363 -11.96 7.30 37.71
CA GLY A 363 -11.58 6.21 38.58
C GLY A 363 -11.45 6.61 40.04
N TYR A 364 -10.86 5.69 40.80
CA TYR A 364 -10.72 5.85 42.26
C TYR A 364 -9.31 6.33 42.63
N ASP A 365 -9.21 7.51 43.23
CA ASP A 365 -7.97 7.97 43.82
C ASP A 365 -7.77 7.35 45.20
N SER A 366 -6.75 6.53 45.32
CA SER A 366 -6.32 5.88 46.57
C SER A 366 -5.23 6.67 47.33
N GLN A 367 -4.71 7.75 46.72
CA GLN A 367 -3.66 8.56 47.30
C GLN A 367 -4.28 9.69 48.09
N VAL A 368 -3.88 9.83 49.36
CA VAL A 368 -4.20 10.99 50.19
C VAL A 368 -2.98 11.88 50.16
N ASP A 369 -2.93 12.83 49.26
CA ASP A 369 -1.85 13.81 49.25
C ASP A 369 -2.36 15.23 49.55
N SER A 370 -1.42 16.16 49.71
CA SER A 370 -1.77 17.54 50.06
C SER A 370 -2.23 18.38 48.83
N ASN A 371 -2.13 17.86 47.63
CA ASN A 371 -2.43 18.62 46.41
C ASN A 371 -3.91 18.52 46.02
N ASP A 372 -4.59 17.45 46.39
CA ASP A 372 -6.01 17.20 46.09
C ASP A 372 -6.95 17.62 47.29
N GLY A 373 -6.39 18.20 48.34
CA GLY A 373 -7.11 18.54 49.53
C GLY A 373 -7.42 17.35 50.45
N GLY A 374 -6.67 16.22 50.28
CA GLY A 374 -6.83 15.01 51.11
C GLY A 374 -8.06 14.18 50.74
N ARG A 375 -8.53 14.25 49.52
CA ARG A 375 -9.68 13.46 49.00
C ARG A 375 -9.25 12.04 48.75
N ASN A 376 -10.08 11.11 49.17
CA ASN A 376 -9.95 9.70 48.92
C ASN A 376 -11.30 9.21 48.40
N GLY A 377 -11.38 8.79 47.17
CA GLY A 377 -12.65 8.36 46.56
C GLY A 377 -12.68 8.45 45.04
N ILE A 378 -13.85 8.31 44.49
CA ILE A 378 -14.08 8.43 43.03
C ILE A 378 -13.85 9.90 42.64
N VAL A 379 -12.96 10.09 41.67
CA VAL A 379 -12.71 11.39 41.04
C VAL A 379 -13.76 11.64 39.99
N THR A 380 -14.65 12.61 40.22
CA THR A 380 -15.64 13.00 39.20
C THR A 380 -14.94 13.56 37.97
N ALA A 381 -15.29 13.04 36.80
CA ALA A 381 -14.75 13.55 35.54
C ALA A 381 -15.30 14.97 35.29
N ASP A 382 -14.41 15.84 34.83
CA ASP A 382 -14.73 17.23 34.46
C ASP A 382 -14.05 17.55 33.13
N TYR A 383 -14.84 17.67 32.08
CA TYR A 383 -14.40 17.92 30.74
C TYR A 383 -14.58 19.38 30.29
N GLU A 384 -15.11 20.24 31.14
CA GLU A 384 -15.25 21.66 30.81
C GLU A 384 -13.90 22.40 30.94
N MET A 385 -13.75 23.43 30.13
CA MET A 385 -12.69 24.38 30.35
C MET A 385 -13.02 25.23 31.56
N ASP A 386 -12.03 25.53 32.42
CA ASP A 386 -12.24 26.35 33.62
C ASP A 386 -12.99 27.65 33.26
N PRO A 387 -14.20 27.84 33.79
CA PRO A 387 -15.02 29.01 33.47
C PRO A 387 -14.33 30.34 33.78
N ARG A 388 -13.39 30.36 34.73
CA ARG A 388 -12.61 31.57 35.06
C ARG A 388 -11.66 31.90 33.91
N VAL A 389 -11.18 30.89 33.21
CA VAL A 389 -10.31 31.03 32.06
C VAL A 389 -11.11 31.40 30.80
N VAL A 390 -12.22 30.73 30.53
CA VAL A 390 -13.09 31.00 29.38
C VAL A 390 -13.72 32.39 29.45
N ASN A 391 -14.29 32.77 30.61
CA ASN A 391 -15.04 33.99 30.75
C ASN A 391 -14.19 35.19 31.23
N ASP A 392 -12.89 35.01 31.41
CA ASP A 392 -11.95 36.03 31.88
C ASP A 392 -12.47 36.78 33.16
N THR A 393 -13.02 36.02 34.10
CA THR A 393 -13.60 36.61 35.33
C THR A 393 -12.59 37.34 36.20
N LEU A 394 -11.30 37.15 35.94
CA LEU A 394 -10.20 37.82 36.61
C LEU A 394 -9.75 39.11 35.92
N GLY A 395 -10.27 39.38 34.70
CA GLY A 395 -9.93 40.57 33.91
C GLY A 395 -8.46 40.65 33.53
N LEU A 396 -7.82 39.51 33.30
CA LEU A 396 -6.39 39.41 33.02
C LEU A 396 -6.08 39.45 31.52
N ARG A 397 -7.09 39.51 30.66
CA ARG A 397 -6.96 39.46 29.21
C ARG A 397 -7.52 40.70 28.55
N ASP A 398 -6.93 41.05 27.42
CA ASP A 398 -7.45 42.02 26.46
C ASP A 398 -7.93 41.27 25.19
N ALA A 399 -8.37 42.03 24.18
CA ALA A 399 -8.90 41.46 22.96
C ALA A 399 -7.86 40.59 22.20
N ASP A 400 -6.56 40.84 22.38
CA ASP A 400 -5.48 40.13 21.70
C ASP A 400 -5.10 38.83 22.46
N HIS A 401 -5.42 38.75 23.76
CA HIS A 401 -5.10 37.62 24.62
C HIS A 401 -6.36 36.81 25.03
N SER A 402 -7.31 36.70 24.12
CA SER A 402 -8.50 35.87 24.34
C SER A 402 -8.16 34.38 24.41
N MET A 403 -9.02 33.56 25.03
CA MET A 403 -8.90 32.10 25.02
C MET A 403 -8.84 31.55 23.60
N ARG A 404 -9.62 32.13 22.68
CA ARG A 404 -9.62 31.79 21.29
C ARG A 404 -8.24 31.96 20.66
N ASN A 405 -7.62 33.12 20.81
CA ASN A 405 -6.30 33.40 20.29
C ASN A 405 -5.25 32.48 20.92
N ALA A 406 -5.32 32.24 22.23
CA ALA A 406 -4.43 31.33 22.92
C ALA A 406 -4.52 29.88 22.35
N LEU A 407 -5.70 29.36 22.02
CA LEU A 407 -5.88 28.05 21.42
C LEU A 407 -5.36 27.99 19.98
N LEU A 408 -5.41 29.09 19.23
CA LEU A 408 -4.89 29.16 17.88
C LEU A 408 -3.37 29.33 17.82
N ASP A 409 -2.77 29.94 18.84
CA ASP A 409 -1.32 30.22 18.90
C ASP A 409 -0.50 29.01 19.41
N ILE A 410 -1.12 28.04 20.06
CA ILE A 410 -0.43 26.86 20.59
C ILE A 410 -0.53 25.73 19.56
N PRO A 411 0.59 25.06 19.23
CA PRO A 411 0.54 23.85 18.43
C PRO A 411 -0.41 22.82 19.05
N SER A 412 -1.42 22.39 18.28
CA SER A 412 -2.45 21.48 18.77
C SER A 412 -2.24 20.09 18.19
N VAL A 413 -2.38 19.07 19.04
CA VAL A 413 -2.39 17.66 18.66
C VAL A 413 -3.78 17.10 18.91
N SER A 414 -4.40 16.55 17.88
CA SER A 414 -5.65 15.80 18.02
C SER A 414 -5.33 14.31 18.13
N VAL A 415 -5.76 13.67 19.21
CA VAL A 415 -5.66 12.24 19.42
C VAL A 415 -7.05 11.62 19.27
N SER A 416 -7.20 10.70 18.32
CA SER A 416 -8.44 9.96 18.11
C SER A 416 -8.24 8.52 18.58
N MET A 417 -9.07 8.08 19.52
CA MET A 417 -9.03 6.75 20.12
C MET A 417 -10.41 6.10 20.06
N GLU A 418 -10.47 4.78 20.04
CA GLU A 418 -11.73 4.08 20.25
C GLU A 418 -12.18 4.21 21.72
N GLN A 419 -13.48 4.30 21.92
CA GLN A 419 -14.06 4.50 23.26
C GLN A 419 -13.76 3.36 24.26
N LEU A 420 -13.30 2.20 23.76
CA LEU A 420 -12.94 1.03 24.58
C LEU A 420 -11.47 1.05 25.04
N GLU A 421 -10.67 2.03 24.63
CA GLU A 421 -9.22 2.11 24.91
C GLU A 421 -8.88 3.18 25.97
N ILE A 422 -9.90 3.82 26.57
CA ILE A 422 -9.74 4.84 27.64
C ILE A 422 -10.08 4.25 29.00
#